data_fe2c169e064f89f4292de2015537a920
#
_entry.id   fe2c169e064f89f4292de2015537a920
#
_cell.length_a   1.000
_cell.length_b   1.000
_cell.length_c   1.000
_cell.angle_alpha   90.00
_cell.angle_beta   90.00
_cell.angle_gamma   90.00
#
_symmetry.space_group_name_H-M   'P 1'
#
loop_
_entity.id
_entity.type
_entity.pdbx_description
1 polymer ?
#
loop_
_entity_poly.entity_id
_entity_poly.type
_entity_poly.pdbx_seq_one_letter_code
_entity_poly.pdbx_strand_id
1 'polypeptide(L)'
;MKHLIATFALSILTTTTTWAVPHSLNTWAKDSTEVKKDNETNKKKPEKKEDDYEKLMKKGGSFQQGLFDVRHIEKDWYFEIPEAALGRLFLAVTRFVSVPQDFGMLSGEEVNYNTVYFERYDDKTMFLRSWAHSQTADPKSNISELVRKATIDPIVYKFDIIGKDKKTGKMLVNVTKLFKGDNKIAGFTANDRTQVKLGTLQDDRTFIDTIKTYPINIEVSTLRTYAANPGKSMASRQGFMTLSLNTSIVQLPEEPMRPRLADERVGYFDNRLVTFSDRETSKHDAIISRYRLVPKDKKAYAKGKLVEPEKQIVYYIDPATPKEWVPYLIQ
;
A
#
# COMPACT_ATOMS: atom_id res chain seq x y z
N MET A 1 3.20 -27.13 -76.62
CA MET A 1 4.18 -26.32 -75.88
C MET A 1 4.25 -26.88 -74.49
N LYS A 2 5.38 -27.46 -74.14
CA LYS A 2 5.50 -28.41 -73.03
C LYS A 2 5.76 -27.65 -71.70
N HIS A 3 4.94 -27.94 -70.72
CA HIS A 3 5.12 -27.46 -69.33
C HIS A 3 6.14 -28.32 -68.57
N LEU A 4 7.20 -27.70 -68.09
CA LEU A 4 8.18 -28.32 -67.20
C LEU A 4 7.81 -28.01 -65.79
N ILE A 5 7.37 -29.00 -64.99
CA ILE A 5 7.11 -28.91 -63.59
C ILE A 5 8.37 -29.33 -62.83
N ALA A 6 9.02 -28.40 -62.16
CA ALA A 6 10.15 -28.71 -61.31
C ALA A 6 9.64 -28.89 -59.87
N THR A 7 9.73 -30.14 -59.41
CA THR A 7 9.39 -30.50 -58.02
C THR A 7 10.60 -30.22 -57.14
N PHE A 8 10.48 -29.20 -56.25
CA PHE A 8 11.48 -28.96 -55.20
C PHE A 8 11.06 -29.73 -53.96
N ALA A 9 11.79 -30.78 -53.64
CA ALA A 9 11.66 -31.46 -52.36
C ALA A 9 12.39 -30.65 -51.27
N LEU A 10 11.64 -30.05 -50.37
CA LEU A 10 12.15 -29.36 -49.21
C LEU A 10 12.24 -30.36 -48.04
N SER A 11 13.45 -30.83 -47.75
CA SER A 11 13.76 -31.65 -46.57
C SER A 11 13.73 -30.75 -45.32
N ILE A 12 12.66 -30.86 -44.55
CA ILE A 12 12.56 -30.21 -43.26
C ILE A 12 13.35 -31.04 -42.21
N LEU A 13 14.51 -30.54 -41.85
CA LEU A 13 15.26 -31.03 -40.69
C LEU A 13 14.58 -30.47 -39.43
N THR A 14 13.76 -31.27 -38.75
CA THR A 14 13.21 -30.93 -37.45
C THR A 14 14.27 -31.11 -36.37
N THR A 15 14.96 -30.03 -36.00
CA THR A 15 15.72 -29.98 -34.78
C THR A 15 14.74 -29.63 -33.66
N THR A 16 14.33 -30.62 -32.90
CA THR A 16 13.59 -30.45 -31.65
C THR A 16 14.55 -29.90 -30.59
N THR A 17 14.64 -28.58 -30.48
CA THR A 17 15.18 -27.95 -29.27
C THR A 17 14.12 -27.99 -28.17
N THR A 18 14.23 -29.01 -27.33
CA THR A 18 13.52 -29.06 -26.06
C THR A 18 14.07 -27.96 -25.16
N TRP A 19 13.28 -26.88 -25.00
CA TRP A 19 13.51 -25.94 -23.95
C TRP A 19 13.07 -26.61 -22.64
N ALA A 20 14.05 -27.11 -21.88
CA ALA A 20 13.82 -27.55 -20.51
C ALA A 20 13.57 -26.32 -19.64
N VAL A 21 12.34 -26.17 -19.21
CA VAL A 21 11.98 -25.27 -18.12
C VAL A 21 12.57 -25.86 -16.84
N PRO A 22 13.40 -25.15 -16.07
CA PRO A 22 13.89 -25.67 -14.81
C PRO A 22 12.72 -25.70 -13.81
N HIS A 23 12.25 -26.90 -13.55
CA HIS A 23 11.44 -27.20 -12.36
C HIS A 23 12.34 -27.26 -11.13
N SER A 24 11.80 -26.70 -10.04
CA SER A 24 12.23 -26.90 -8.67
C SER A 24 13.50 -26.19 -8.18
N LEU A 25 13.29 -25.03 -7.61
CA LEU A 25 14.07 -24.53 -6.48
C LEU A 25 13.56 -25.20 -5.19
N ASN A 26 13.95 -26.44 -4.95
CA ASN A 26 13.83 -27.06 -3.63
C ASN A 26 14.67 -28.35 -3.60
N THR A 27 15.99 -28.23 -3.54
CA THR A 27 16.87 -29.27 -2.98
C THR A 27 18.26 -28.68 -2.72
N TRP A 28 18.41 -28.04 -1.60
CA TRP A 28 19.71 -27.90 -0.97
C TRP A 28 19.63 -28.62 0.39
N ALA A 29 19.81 -29.90 0.37
CA ALA A 29 20.07 -30.65 1.58
C ALA A 29 20.97 -31.85 1.24
N LYS A 30 22.09 -31.89 1.94
CA LYS A 30 22.97 -33.02 2.22
C LYS A 30 24.01 -33.38 1.19
N ASP A 31 25.22 -32.93 1.46
CA ASP A 31 26.35 -33.88 1.42
C ASP A 31 27.18 -33.66 2.69
N SER A 32 27.14 -34.64 3.55
CA SER A 32 27.86 -34.71 4.82
C SER A 32 28.99 -35.71 4.65
N THR A 33 30.21 -35.24 4.49
CA THR A 33 31.38 -36.07 4.71
C THR A 33 31.86 -35.90 6.15
N GLU A 34 31.74 -36.98 6.91
CA GLU A 34 32.30 -37.14 8.25
C GLU A 34 33.82 -37.01 8.22
N VAL A 35 34.34 -36.13 9.07
CA VAL A 35 35.71 -36.27 9.59
C VAL A 35 35.64 -36.21 11.10
N LYS A 36 35.77 -37.37 11.72
CA LYS A 36 36.05 -37.48 13.17
C LYS A 36 37.44 -36.93 13.47
N LYS A 37 37.52 -36.02 14.43
CA LYS A 37 38.65 -35.92 15.34
C LYS A 37 38.19 -35.37 16.68
N ASP A 38 38.40 -36.18 17.67
CA ASP A 38 38.28 -35.89 19.09
C ASP A 38 39.16 -34.70 19.49
N ASN A 39 38.59 -33.79 20.27
CA ASN A 39 39.30 -33.16 21.37
C ASN A 39 38.29 -32.53 22.33
N GLU A 40 38.25 -33.08 23.52
CA GLU A 40 37.65 -32.48 24.70
C GLU A 40 38.29 -31.13 24.97
N THR A 41 37.45 -30.13 25.12
CA THR A 41 37.65 -29.06 26.12
C THR A 41 36.45 -28.13 26.18
N ASN A 42 35.92 -27.97 27.38
CA ASN A 42 35.18 -26.83 27.93
C ASN A 42 33.84 -26.43 27.25
N LYS A 43 32.78 -27.08 27.69
CA LYS A 43 31.40 -26.60 27.55
C LYS A 43 31.22 -25.27 28.30
N LYS A 44 31.52 -24.14 27.67
CA LYS A 44 30.85 -22.88 27.94
C LYS A 44 29.42 -23.03 27.44
N LYS A 45 28.44 -22.92 28.37
CA LYS A 45 27.02 -22.77 28.06
C LYS A 45 26.88 -21.70 26.97
N PRO A 46 26.19 -21.94 25.85
CA PRO A 46 26.00 -20.89 24.83
C PRO A 46 25.25 -19.77 25.50
N GLU A 47 25.89 -18.62 25.61
CA GLU A 47 25.21 -17.37 25.93
C GLU A 47 24.11 -17.19 24.86
N LYS A 48 22.86 -17.21 25.29
CA LYS A 48 21.71 -16.89 24.44
C LYS A 48 21.97 -15.49 23.90
N LYS A 49 22.40 -15.38 22.64
CA LYS A 49 22.46 -14.08 21.97
C LYS A 49 21.07 -13.48 22.05
N GLU A 50 20.98 -12.37 22.74
CA GLU A 50 19.74 -11.64 22.93
C GLU A 50 19.25 -11.20 21.57
N ASP A 51 17.97 -11.44 21.27
CA ASP A 51 17.30 -11.08 20.03
C ASP A 51 17.28 -9.54 19.89
N ASP A 52 17.48 -9.02 18.69
CA ASP A 52 17.50 -7.59 18.44
C ASP A 52 16.17 -6.92 18.79
N TYR A 53 15.06 -7.66 18.69
CA TYR A 53 13.76 -7.23 19.21
C TYR A 53 13.82 -6.97 20.72
N GLU A 54 14.33 -7.93 21.51
CA GLU A 54 14.42 -7.81 22.97
C GLU A 54 15.34 -6.66 23.41
N LYS A 55 16.47 -6.48 22.72
CA LYS A 55 17.37 -5.36 22.95
C LYS A 55 16.70 -4.01 22.73
N LEU A 56 15.90 -3.91 21.66
CA LEU A 56 15.17 -2.69 21.33
C LEU A 56 14.08 -2.40 22.37
N MET A 57 13.33 -3.45 22.79
CA MET A 57 12.28 -3.30 23.81
C MET A 57 12.79 -2.83 25.16
N LYS A 58 14.01 -3.19 25.53
CA LYS A 58 14.67 -2.72 26.79
C LYS A 58 14.92 -1.22 26.83
N LYS A 59 15.02 -0.56 25.68
CA LYS A 59 15.19 0.90 25.63
C LYS A 59 13.95 1.67 26.10
N GLY A 60 12.79 0.99 26.18
CA GLY A 60 11.53 1.62 26.55
C GLY A 60 10.98 2.47 25.42
N GLY A 61 10.05 3.37 25.75
CA GLY A 61 9.38 4.26 24.79
C GLY A 61 7.88 4.23 24.94
N SER A 62 7.16 4.93 24.06
CA SER A 62 5.70 4.90 24.02
C SER A 62 5.19 3.69 23.24
N PHE A 63 4.02 3.21 23.63
CA PHE A 63 3.32 2.09 22.97
C PHE A 63 1.83 2.41 22.85
N GLN A 64 1.28 2.14 21.68
CA GLN A 64 -0.15 2.24 21.42
C GLN A 64 -0.62 1.04 20.62
N GLN A 65 -1.66 0.38 21.09
CA GLN A 65 -2.28 -0.76 20.43
C GLN A 65 -3.37 -0.31 19.47
N GLY A 66 -3.45 -0.96 18.29
CA GLY A 66 -4.47 -0.66 17.28
C GLY A 66 -4.38 -1.59 16.08
N LEU A 67 -4.65 -1.06 14.88
CA LEU A 67 -4.56 -1.79 13.60
C LEU A 67 -3.20 -2.47 13.46
N PHE A 68 -2.13 -1.72 13.60
CA PHE A 68 -0.79 -2.19 13.96
C PHE A 68 -0.44 -1.58 15.30
N ASP A 69 0.30 -2.29 16.12
CA ASP A 69 0.81 -1.66 17.33
C ASP A 69 1.93 -0.72 16.95
N VAL A 70 1.89 0.47 17.51
CA VAL A 70 2.85 1.54 17.24
C VAL A 70 3.77 1.73 18.43
N ARG A 71 5.07 1.77 18.17
CA ARG A 71 6.08 2.11 19.17
C ARG A 71 6.89 3.32 18.72
N HIS A 72 7.18 4.19 19.68
CA HIS A 72 8.13 5.28 19.49
C HIS A 72 9.26 5.08 20.50
N ILE A 73 10.44 4.73 20.00
CA ILE A 73 11.61 4.42 20.80
C ILE A 73 12.73 5.37 20.38
N GLU A 74 13.20 6.20 21.29
CA GLU A 74 14.16 7.27 21.04
C GLU A 74 13.61 8.25 19.97
N LYS A 75 14.18 8.24 18.76
CA LYS A 75 13.74 9.07 17.63
C LYS A 75 13.04 8.31 16.52
N ASP A 76 12.88 7.00 16.69
CA ASP A 76 12.38 6.11 15.64
C ASP A 76 10.99 5.56 15.95
N TRP A 77 10.22 5.42 14.90
CA TRP A 77 8.87 4.87 14.92
C TRP A 77 8.84 3.47 14.33
N TYR A 78 8.09 2.59 14.97
CA TYR A 78 8.01 1.18 14.60
C TYR A 78 6.57 0.73 14.53
N PHE A 79 6.28 -0.17 13.57
CA PHE A 79 5.04 -0.93 13.52
C PHE A 79 5.31 -2.38 13.93
N GLU A 80 4.42 -2.92 14.77
CA GLU A 80 4.30 -4.35 15.01
C GLU A 80 3.15 -4.86 14.16
N ILE A 81 3.47 -5.52 13.05
CA ILE A 81 2.53 -5.98 12.04
C ILE A 81 2.16 -7.43 12.31
N PRO A 82 0.86 -7.75 12.55
CA PRO A 82 0.42 -9.12 12.74
C PRO A 82 0.46 -9.90 11.42
N GLU A 83 0.69 -11.21 11.47
CA GLU A 83 0.71 -12.06 10.28
C GLU A 83 -0.62 -12.04 9.51
N ALA A 84 -1.74 -11.89 10.21
CA ALA A 84 -3.08 -11.73 9.63
C ALA A 84 -3.26 -10.46 8.78
N ALA A 85 -2.38 -9.47 8.91
CA ALA A 85 -2.40 -8.26 8.08
C ALA A 85 -1.64 -8.41 6.76
N LEU A 86 -0.85 -9.47 6.59
CA LEU A 86 -0.15 -9.74 5.34
C LEU A 86 -1.14 -10.05 4.22
N GLY A 87 -0.92 -9.44 3.05
CA GLY A 87 -1.80 -9.56 1.90
C GLY A 87 -3.14 -8.82 2.02
N ARG A 88 -3.48 -8.23 3.19
CA ARG A 88 -4.66 -7.37 3.35
C ARG A 88 -4.42 -6.03 2.68
N LEU A 89 -5.47 -5.49 2.05
CA LEU A 89 -5.39 -4.21 1.37
C LEU A 89 -5.65 -3.06 2.36
N PHE A 90 -4.84 -2.02 2.23
CA PHE A 90 -4.94 -0.76 2.96
C PHE A 90 -5.00 0.39 1.98
N LEU A 91 -5.84 1.38 2.24
CA LEU A 91 -5.84 2.64 1.52
C LEU A 91 -4.98 3.64 2.29
N ALA A 92 -3.87 4.07 1.69
CA ALA A 92 -3.05 5.15 2.19
C ALA A 92 -3.44 6.45 1.47
N VAL A 93 -3.87 7.45 2.22
CA VAL A 93 -4.26 8.78 1.69
C VAL A 93 -3.49 9.85 2.43
N THR A 94 -2.76 10.68 1.70
CA THR A 94 -2.04 11.84 2.26
C THR A 94 -2.75 13.11 1.90
N ARG A 95 -2.96 13.99 2.90
CA ARG A 95 -3.63 15.28 2.78
C ARG A 95 -2.81 16.39 3.41
N PHE A 96 -3.02 17.60 2.90
CA PHE A 96 -2.52 18.81 3.56
C PHE A 96 -3.25 19.04 4.88
N VAL A 97 -2.51 19.31 5.95
CA VAL A 97 -3.05 19.80 7.24
C VAL A 97 -2.83 21.30 7.34
N SER A 98 -1.61 21.74 7.04
CA SER A 98 -1.28 23.16 7.01
C SER A 98 -0.33 23.43 5.84
N VAL A 99 -0.54 24.55 5.19
CA VAL A 99 0.23 24.99 4.03
C VAL A 99 0.75 26.42 4.25
N PRO A 100 1.86 26.80 3.62
CA PRO A 100 2.32 28.17 3.65
C PRO A 100 1.30 29.14 3.03
N GLN A 101 1.33 30.39 3.48
CA GLN A 101 0.54 31.45 2.84
C GLN A 101 0.89 31.55 1.35
N ASP A 102 -0.12 31.76 0.53
CA ASP A 102 -0.02 31.87 -0.95
C ASP A 102 0.57 30.61 -1.64
N PHE A 103 0.44 29.42 -1.01
CA PHE A 103 0.91 28.17 -1.60
C PHE A 103 0.03 27.71 -2.77
N GLY A 104 -1.24 28.10 -2.78
CA GLY A 104 -2.21 27.76 -3.82
C GLY A 104 -2.95 26.45 -3.63
N MET A 105 -2.70 25.75 -2.52
CA MET A 105 -3.43 24.56 -2.06
C MET A 105 -4.06 24.86 -0.70
N LEU A 106 -5.12 24.13 -0.37
CA LEU A 106 -5.84 24.33 0.88
C LEU A 106 -5.66 23.14 1.84
N SER A 107 -5.85 23.42 3.13
CA SER A 107 -5.97 22.38 4.14
C SER A 107 -7.10 21.40 3.78
N GLY A 108 -6.85 20.09 3.94
CA GLY A 108 -7.78 19.01 3.59
C GLY A 108 -7.67 18.51 2.16
N GLU A 109 -7.05 19.24 1.24
CA GLU A 109 -6.83 18.75 -0.12
C GLU A 109 -5.89 17.54 -0.14
N GLU A 110 -6.16 16.64 -1.08
CA GLU A 110 -5.40 15.42 -1.26
C GLU A 110 -4.06 15.69 -1.95
N VAL A 111 -3.00 15.12 -1.39
CA VAL A 111 -1.66 15.10 -2.00
C VAL A 111 -1.50 13.88 -2.89
N ASN A 112 -1.83 12.70 -2.35
CA ASN A 112 -1.83 11.43 -3.08
C ASN A 112 -2.67 10.38 -2.34
N TYR A 113 -2.99 9.30 -3.07
CA TYR A 113 -3.55 8.10 -2.48
C TYR A 113 -2.97 6.85 -3.18
N ASN A 114 -2.89 5.75 -2.42
CA ASN A 114 -2.48 4.46 -2.94
C ASN A 114 -3.16 3.33 -2.18
N THR A 115 -3.53 2.27 -2.89
CA THR A 115 -3.88 1.01 -2.25
C THR A 115 -2.61 0.18 -2.12
N VAL A 116 -2.32 -0.29 -0.91
CA VAL A 116 -1.08 -1.00 -0.58
C VAL A 116 -1.35 -2.26 0.23
N TYR A 117 -0.37 -3.16 0.27
CA TYR A 117 -0.39 -4.33 1.14
C TYR A 117 1.03 -4.70 1.57
N PHE A 118 1.14 -5.38 2.71
CA PHE A 118 2.40 -5.91 3.22
C PHE A 118 2.58 -7.36 2.75
N GLU A 119 3.79 -7.67 2.29
CA GLU A 119 4.20 -9.02 1.88
C GLU A 119 5.49 -9.40 2.59
N ARG A 120 5.49 -10.53 3.28
CA ARG A 120 6.72 -11.08 3.82
C ARG A 120 7.46 -11.84 2.70
N TYR A 121 8.63 -11.34 2.32
CA TYR A 121 9.47 -11.97 1.32
C TYR A 121 10.27 -13.13 1.91
N ASP A 122 10.89 -12.91 3.07
CA ASP A 122 11.61 -13.92 3.85
C ASP A 122 11.52 -13.60 5.36
N ASP A 123 12.30 -14.28 6.19
CA ASP A 123 12.27 -14.06 7.64
C ASP A 123 12.85 -12.71 8.10
N LYS A 124 13.56 -12.00 7.23
CA LYS A 124 14.22 -10.74 7.52
C LYS A 124 13.70 -9.57 6.69
N THR A 125 12.90 -9.84 5.68
CA THR A 125 12.50 -8.85 4.69
C THR A 125 10.98 -8.81 4.51
N MET A 126 10.43 -7.60 4.59
CA MET A 126 9.03 -7.31 4.30
C MET A 126 8.94 -6.22 3.25
N PHE A 127 8.06 -6.39 2.26
CA PHE A 127 7.76 -5.39 1.26
C PHE A 127 6.44 -4.70 1.56
N LEU A 128 6.38 -3.40 1.28
CA LEU A 128 5.15 -2.68 1.05
C LEU A 128 4.97 -2.60 -0.47
N ARG A 129 3.89 -3.19 -0.98
CA ARG A 129 3.58 -3.16 -2.41
C ARG A 129 2.41 -2.26 -2.70
N SER A 130 2.44 -1.61 -3.85
CA SER A 130 1.28 -0.87 -4.37
C SER A 130 0.41 -1.83 -5.17
N TRP A 131 -0.85 -1.95 -4.78
CA TRP A 131 -1.83 -2.75 -5.48
C TRP A 131 -2.33 -2.01 -6.74
N ALA A 132 -1.90 -2.44 -7.92
CA ALA A 132 -2.13 -1.75 -9.19
C ALA A 132 -3.07 -2.52 -10.13
N HIS A 133 -4.10 -3.16 -9.61
CA HIS A 133 -4.98 -4.05 -10.38
C HIS A 133 -6.02 -3.28 -11.21
N SER A 134 -5.60 -2.78 -12.35
CA SER A 134 -6.50 -2.34 -13.43
C SER A 134 -6.90 -3.49 -14.37
N GLN A 135 -6.26 -4.66 -14.23
CA GLN A 135 -6.49 -5.86 -15.03
C GLN A 135 -6.92 -7.01 -14.13
N THR A 136 -7.97 -7.72 -14.54
CA THR A 136 -8.52 -8.84 -13.78
C THR A 136 -9.00 -9.94 -14.75
N ALA A 137 -9.25 -11.13 -14.21
CA ALA A 137 -9.91 -12.21 -14.93
C ALA A 137 -10.92 -12.89 -14.01
N ASP A 138 -11.94 -13.53 -14.57
CA ASP A 138 -12.85 -14.34 -13.78
C ASP A 138 -12.02 -15.43 -13.05
N PRO A 139 -12.09 -15.53 -11.71
CA PRO A 139 -11.34 -16.53 -10.94
C PRO A 139 -11.56 -17.98 -11.42
N LYS A 140 -12.68 -18.24 -12.11
CA LYS A 140 -13.03 -19.56 -12.66
C LYS A 140 -12.48 -19.79 -14.07
N SER A 141 -11.92 -18.78 -14.73
CA SER A 141 -11.35 -18.89 -16.06
C SER A 141 -9.92 -19.44 -16.03
N ASN A 142 -9.52 -20.17 -17.06
CA ASN A 142 -8.16 -20.72 -17.19
C ASN A 142 -7.11 -19.59 -17.31
N ILE A 143 -7.50 -18.44 -17.89
CA ILE A 143 -6.62 -17.28 -18.06
C ILE A 143 -6.33 -16.55 -16.74
N SER A 144 -7.11 -16.79 -15.68
CA SER A 144 -6.96 -16.04 -14.42
C SER A 144 -5.59 -16.26 -13.78
N GLU A 145 -5.07 -17.48 -13.82
CA GLU A 145 -3.73 -17.79 -13.30
C GLU A 145 -2.62 -17.13 -14.13
N LEU A 146 -2.80 -17.09 -15.45
CA LEU A 146 -1.86 -16.43 -16.35
C LEU A 146 -1.84 -14.92 -16.09
N VAL A 147 -3.00 -14.28 -16.00
CA VAL A 147 -3.12 -12.84 -15.69
C VAL A 147 -2.46 -12.53 -14.33
N ARG A 148 -2.71 -13.35 -13.31
CA ARG A 148 -2.10 -13.20 -11.99
C ARG A 148 -0.57 -13.36 -12.01
N LYS A 149 -0.05 -14.29 -12.82
CA LYS A 149 1.41 -14.51 -12.94
C LYS A 149 2.11 -13.50 -13.84
N ALA A 150 1.40 -12.92 -14.79
CA ALA A 150 1.94 -11.93 -15.73
C ALA A 150 1.98 -10.51 -15.14
N THR A 151 1.26 -10.26 -14.05
CA THR A 151 1.23 -8.97 -13.37
C THR A 151 2.03 -9.04 -12.07
N ILE A 152 2.89 -8.07 -11.86
CA ILE A 152 3.63 -7.92 -10.61
C ILE A 152 3.39 -6.52 -10.03
N ASP A 153 3.00 -6.48 -8.77
CA ASP A 153 2.80 -5.22 -8.07
C ASP A 153 4.12 -4.57 -7.69
N PRO A 154 4.28 -3.25 -7.90
CA PRO A 154 5.51 -2.55 -7.57
C PRO A 154 5.83 -2.62 -6.07
N ILE A 155 7.09 -2.83 -5.74
CA ILE A 155 7.59 -2.65 -4.38
C ILE A 155 7.76 -1.15 -4.14
N VAL A 156 6.94 -0.59 -3.25
CA VAL A 156 7.01 0.83 -2.89
C VAL A 156 8.05 1.09 -1.82
N TYR A 157 8.18 0.13 -0.89
CA TYR A 157 9.15 0.23 0.19
C TYR A 157 9.59 -1.17 0.66
N LYS A 158 10.85 -1.27 1.11
CA LYS A 158 11.42 -2.46 1.72
C LYS A 158 11.69 -2.20 3.20
N PHE A 159 11.21 -3.07 4.06
CA PHE A 159 11.54 -3.08 5.48
C PHE A 159 12.45 -4.25 5.82
N ASP A 160 13.35 -4.03 6.76
CA ASP A 160 14.04 -5.09 7.46
C ASP A 160 13.21 -5.48 8.70
N ILE A 161 12.89 -6.76 8.84
CA ILE A 161 12.21 -7.31 10.02
C ILE A 161 13.25 -7.42 11.13
N ILE A 162 13.11 -6.58 12.16
CA ILE A 162 14.04 -6.52 13.29
C ILE A 162 13.91 -7.76 14.18
N GLY A 163 12.68 -8.27 14.29
CA GLY A 163 12.35 -9.46 15.05
C GLY A 163 10.85 -9.64 15.21
N LYS A 164 10.44 -10.60 16.00
CA LYS A 164 9.04 -10.93 16.29
C LYS A 164 8.79 -10.91 17.79
N ASP A 165 7.65 -10.33 18.16
CA ASP A 165 7.18 -10.49 19.53
C ASP A 165 6.86 -11.98 19.81
N LYS A 166 7.48 -12.57 20.82
CA LYS A 166 7.33 -13.98 21.16
C LYS A 166 5.93 -14.36 21.63
N LYS A 167 5.14 -13.39 22.14
CA LYS A 167 3.79 -13.64 22.65
C LYS A 167 2.74 -13.53 21.57
N THR A 168 2.85 -12.51 20.73
CA THR A 168 1.83 -12.16 19.71
C THR A 168 2.21 -12.61 18.30
N GLY A 169 3.49 -12.93 18.05
CA GLY A 169 4.02 -13.25 16.73
C GLY A 169 4.12 -12.06 15.77
N LYS A 170 3.79 -10.84 16.22
CA LYS A 170 3.85 -9.63 15.41
C LYS A 170 5.28 -9.31 14.99
N MET A 171 5.44 -8.88 13.76
CA MET A 171 6.74 -8.53 13.16
C MET A 171 7.03 -7.04 13.35
N LEU A 172 8.19 -6.73 13.90
CA LEU A 172 8.64 -5.36 14.16
C LEU A 172 9.42 -4.81 12.96
N VAL A 173 8.97 -3.68 12.43
CA VAL A 173 9.64 -2.95 11.35
C VAL A 173 9.79 -1.47 11.70
N ASN A 174 10.90 -0.85 11.28
CA ASN A 174 11.11 0.60 11.43
C ASN A 174 10.44 1.34 10.27
N VAL A 175 9.51 2.24 10.59
CA VAL A 175 8.73 3.01 9.60
C VAL A 175 9.16 4.47 9.48
N THR A 176 10.15 4.90 10.25
CA THR A 176 10.61 6.30 10.30
C THR A 176 10.99 6.83 8.93
N LYS A 177 11.81 6.10 8.19
CA LYS A 177 12.26 6.52 6.85
C LYS A 177 11.14 6.54 5.82
N LEU A 178 10.16 5.63 5.92
CA LEU A 178 8.99 5.64 5.05
C LEU A 178 8.22 6.97 5.18
N PHE A 179 7.94 7.37 6.43
CA PHE A 179 7.13 8.57 6.67
C PHE A 179 7.93 9.88 6.65
N LYS A 180 9.24 9.86 6.80
CA LYS A 180 10.09 11.05 6.60
C LYS A 180 10.47 11.27 5.14
N GLY A 181 10.54 10.22 4.33
CA GLY A 181 10.95 10.31 2.93
C GLY A 181 9.83 10.72 1.98
N ASP A 182 10.20 11.26 0.83
CA ASP A 182 9.29 11.47 -0.29
C ASP A 182 9.04 10.15 -1.02
N ASN A 183 7.79 9.78 -1.09
CA ASN A 183 7.32 8.58 -1.79
C ASN A 183 5.82 8.69 -2.07
N LYS A 184 5.27 7.74 -2.81
CA LYS A 184 3.84 7.72 -3.15
C LYS A 184 2.89 7.39 -1.99
N ILE A 185 3.40 7.10 -0.79
CA ILE A 185 2.58 6.72 0.37
C ILE A 185 2.38 7.90 1.31
N ALA A 186 3.45 8.65 1.59
CA ALA A 186 3.46 9.62 2.67
C ALA A 186 3.99 10.99 2.28
N GLY A 187 4.17 11.26 0.99
CA GLY A 187 4.75 12.52 0.53
C GLY A 187 4.44 12.80 -0.93
N PHE A 188 5.30 13.53 -1.58
CA PHE A 188 5.17 13.91 -2.97
C PHE A 188 6.01 13.03 -3.88
N THR A 189 5.51 12.74 -5.07
CA THR A 189 6.36 12.29 -6.17
C THR A 189 7.16 13.45 -6.74
N ALA A 190 8.18 13.17 -7.58
CA ALA A 190 8.91 14.23 -8.26
C ALA A 190 7.99 15.09 -9.15
N ASN A 191 6.99 14.45 -9.78
CA ASN A 191 6.00 15.15 -10.61
C ASN A 191 5.10 16.07 -9.78
N ASP A 192 4.58 15.57 -8.65
CA ASP A 192 3.71 16.35 -7.76
C ASP A 192 4.45 17.56 -7.20
N ARG A 193 5.72 17.40 -6.80
CA ARG A 193 6.56 18.52 -6.37
C ARG A 193 6.70 19.60 -7.45
N THR A 194 6.88 19.17 -8.69
CA THR A 194 6.98 20.12 -9.81
C THR A 194 5.70 20.93 -9.98
N GLN A 195 4.54 20.27 -9.87
CA GLN A 195 3.24 20.94 -9.98
C GLN A 195 3.03 21.98 -8.89
N VAL A 196 3.39 21.69 -7.66
CA VAL A 196 3.27 22.60 -6.51
C VAL A 196 4.55 23.45 -6.29
N LYS A 197 5.50 23.40 -7.22
CA LYS A 197 6.75 24.19 -7.20
C LYS A 197 7.64 23.98 -5.98
N LEU A 198 7.61 22.80 -5.40
CA LEU A 198 8.52 22.36 -4.34
C LEU A 198 9.81 21.82 -4.94
N GLY A 199 10.94 22.15 -4.31
CA GLY A 199 12.25 21.58 -4.60
C GLY A 199 12.49 20.28 -3.85
N THR A 200 13.74 20.05 -3.45
CA THR A 200 14.15 18.86 -2.69
C THR A 200 13.70 18.92 -1.24
N LEU A 201 13.27 17.79 -0.71
CA LEU A 201 12.98 17.60 0.71
C LEU A 201 14.25 17.83 1.55
N GLN A 202 14.10 18.50 2.68
CA GLN A 202 15.15 18.76 3.64
C GLN A 202 15.01 17.81 4.83
N ASP A 203 15.81 16.75 4.86
CA ASP A 203 15.72 15.68 5.86
C ASP A 203 15.95 16.15 7.29
N ASP A 204 16.85 17.13 7.47
CA ASP A 204 17.17 17.75 8.75
C ASP A 204 16.03 18.60 9.33
N ARG A 205 15.09 19.01 8.48
CA ARG A 205 13.92 19.84 8.82
C ARG A 205 12.61 19.12 8.54
N THR A 206 12.63 17.78 8.54
CA THR A 206 11.46 16.93 8.33
C THR A 206 11.28 16.02 9.53
N PHE A 207 10.10 16.08 10.14
CA PHE A 207 9.78 15.41 11.39
C PHE A 207 8.49 14.61 11.27
N ILE A 208 8.40 13.53 12.03
CA ILE A 208 7.13 12.87 12.33
C ILE A 208 6.66 13.45 13.68
N ASP A 209 5.56 14.18 13.65
CA ASP A 209 5.01 14.77 14.87
C ASP A 209 4.34 13.70 15.72
N THR A 210 3.48 12.90 15.12
CA THR A 210 2.80 11.80 15.81
C THR A 210 2.46 10.67 14.85
N ILE A 211 2.41 9.45 15.40
CA ILE A 211 1.72 8.32 14.79
C ILE A 211 0.69 7.81 15.79
N LYS A 212 -0.58 7.82 15.40
CA LYS A 212 -1.71 7.30 16.20
C LYS A 212 -2.32 6.11 15.49
N THR A 213 -2.62 5.06 16.24
CA THR A 213 -3.26 3.87 15.70
C THR A 213 -4.63 3.67 16.34
N TYR A 214 -5.58 3.23 15.51
CA TYR A 214 -6.96 2.96 15.85
C TYR A 214 -7.32 1.54 15.38
N PRO A 215 -8.50 0.99 15.71
CA PRO A 215 -8.83 -0.39 15.33
C PRO A 215 -8.78 -0.71 13.84
N ILE A 216 -9.04 0.28 12.97
CA ILE A 216 -9.10 0.10 11.51
C ILE A 216 -8.22 1.07 10.71
N ASN A 217 -7.54 2.00 11.36
CA ASN A 217 -6.68 2.98 10.68
C ASN A 217 -5.50 3.44 11.53
N ILE A 218 -4.52 3.99 10.84
CA ILE A 218 -3.35 4.66 11.43
C ILE A 218 -3.28 6.05 10.83
N GLU A 219 -3.01 7.04 11.69
CA GLU A 219 -2.84 8.44 11.31
C GLU A 219 -1.41 8.87 11.59
N VAL A 220 -0.73 9.36 10.56
CA VAL A 220 0.67 9.81 10.62
C VAL A 220 0.74 11.28 10.28
N SER A 221 1.04 12.13 11.26
CA SER A 221 1.28 13.55 11.07
C SER A 221 2.76 13.82 10.88
N THR A 222 3.09 14.59 9.84
CA THR A 222 4.46 14.96 9.51
C THR A 222 4.59 16.45 9.22
N LEU A 223 5.68 17.04 9.68
CA LEU A 223 6.12 18.38 9.31
C LEU A 223 7.27 18.23 8.32
N ARG A 224 7.13 18.81 7.11
CA ARG A 224 8.07 18.62 6.01
C ARG A 224 8.52 19.94 5.45
N THR A 225 9.82 20.10 5.30
CA THR A 225 10.42 21.29 4.71
C THR A 225 11.04 20.96 3.38
N TYR A 226 10.71 21.74 2.37
CA TYR A 226 11.24 21.63 1.01
C TYR A 226 12.01 22.88 0.64
N ALA A 227 13.07 22.73 -0.15
CA ALA A 227 13.63 23.86 -0.86
C ALA A 227 12.56 24.48 -1.75
N ALA A 228 12.52 25.79 -1.83
CA ALA A 228 11.57 26.53 -2.66
C ALA A 228 12.30 27.31 -3.74
N ASN A 229 11.81 27.25 -4.97
CA ASN A 229 12.32 28.14 -6.00
C ASN A 229 11.91 29.58 -5.66
N PRO A 230 12.83 30.55 -5.64
CA PRO A 230 12.50 31.93 -5.39
C PRO A 230 11.45 32.40 -6.41
N GLY A 231 10.27 32.80 -5.94
CA GLY A 231 9.38 33.35 -6.98
C GLY A 231 8.02 33.65 -6.49
N LYS A 232 7.07 33.56 -6.10
CA LYS A 232 5.72 34.16 -6.12
C LYS A 232 5.02 34.22 -4.77
N SER A 233 5.32 33.33 -3.82
CA SER A 233 4.72 33.40 -2.49
C SER A 233 5.68 34.02 -1.47
N MET A 234 5.13 34.64 -0.45
CA MET A 234 5.92 35.17 0.68
C MET A 234 6.77 34.07 1.33
N ALA A 235 6.22 32.86 1.43
CA ALA A 235 6.92 31.70 1.98
C ALA A 235 8.12 31.27 1.13
N SER A 236 8.03 31.34 -0.21
CA SER A 236 9.11 30.95 -1.12
C SER A 236 10.30 31.93 -1.12
N ARG A 237 10.09 33.17 -0.68
CA ARG A 237 11.17 34.17 -0.58
C ARG A 237 12.29 33.75 0.36
N GLN A 238 11.99 32.93 1.36
CA GLN A 238 12.99 32.41 2.32
C GLN A 238 13.81 31.25 1.75
N GLY A 239 13.52 30.78 0.54
CA GLY A 239 14.18 29.65 -0.09
C GLY A 239 13.72 28.27 0.42
N PHE A 240 12.77 28.24 1.33
CA PHE A 240 12.18 26.99 1.89
C PHE A 240 10.68 27.16 2.10
N MET A 241 9.96 26.05 1.99
CA MET A 241 8.56 25.93 2.37
C MET A 241 8.34 24.78 3.33
N THR A 242 7.62 25.02 4.40
CA THR A 242 7.27 23.99 5.38
C THR A 242 5.77 23.70 5.30
N LEU A 243 5.44 22.42 5.22
CA LEU A 243 4.08 21.88 5.09
C LEU A 243 3.82 20.91 6.23
N SER A 244 2.60 20.88 6.75
CA SER A 244 2.14 19.79 7.59
C SER A 244 1.24 18.86 6.76
N LEU A 245 1.55 17.57 6.78
CA LEU A 245 0.79 16.53 6.08
C LEU A 245 0.26 15.50 7.09
N ASN A 246 -0.89 14.92 6.77
CA ASN A 246 -1.41 13.73 7.44
C ASN A 246 -1.56 12.60 6.44
N THR A 247 -1.00 11.44 6.75
CA THR A 247 -1.21 10.20 6.02
C THR A 247 -2.10 9.28 6.82
N SER A 248 -3.30 9.00 6.32
CA SER A 248 -4.21 8.00 6.86
C SER A 248 -4.00 6.67 6.17
N ILE A 249 -3.71 5.60 6.92
CA ILE A 249 -3.66 4.22 6.42
C ILE A 249 -4.88 3.50 6.94
N VAL A 250 -5.84 3.21 6.06
CA VAL A 250 -7.14 2.63 6.42
C VAL A 250 -7.25 1.21 5.91
N GLN A 251 -7.61 0.26 6.77
CA GLN A 251 -7.84 -1.12 6.37
C GLN A 251 -9.09 -1.22 5.49
N LEU A 252 -8.93 -1.78 4.28
CA LEU A 252 -10.05 -2.02 3.39
C LEU A 252 -10.85 -3.26 3.83
N PRO A 253 -12.16 -3.29 3.56
CA PRO A 253 -12.99 -4.46 3.82
C PRO A 253 -12.44 -5.71 3.12
N GLU A 254 -12.51 -6.85 3.78
CA GLU A 254 -12.13 -8.16 3.24
C GLU A 254 -13.03 -8.54 2.06
N GLU A 255 -14.33 -8.32 2.23
CA GLU A 255 -15.32 -8.48 1.19
C GLU A 255 -15.71 -7.10 0.63
N PRO A 256 -15.27 -6.73 -0.58
CA PRO A 256 -15.68 -5.49 -1.21
C PRO A 256 -17.17 -5.52 -1.53
N MET A 257 -17.78 -4.36 -1.65
CA MET A 257 -19.16 -4.30 -2.13
C MET A 257 -19.25 -4.75 -3.60
N ARG A 258 -20.41 -5.31 -3.97
CA ARG A 258 -20.67 -5.69 -5.36
C ARG A 258 -20.49 -4.48 -6.29
N PRO A 259 -19.64 -4.59 -7.33
CA PRO A 259 -19.43 -3.51 -8.28
C PRO A 259 -20.72 -3.18 -9.02
N ARG A 260 -20.88 -1.93 -9.42
CA ARG A 260 -21.94 -1.46 -10.30
C ARG A 260 -21.30 -0.77 -11.50
N LEU A 261 -21.72 -1.19 -12.69
CA LEU A 261 -21.24 -0.60 -13.93
C LEU A 261 -21.77 0.81 -14.10
N ALA A 262 -20.97 1.68 -14.70
CA ALA A 262 -21.36 3.01 -15.13
C ALA A 262 -22.39 2.90 -16.27
N ASP A 263 -23.26 3.88 -16.34
CA ASP A 263 -24.21 4.07 -17.45
C ASP A 263 -23.82 5.39 -18.15
N GLU A 264 -23.58 5.34 -19.45
CA GLU A 264 -23.13 6.51 -20.24
C GLU A 264 -24.13 7.66 -20.23
N ARG A 265 -25.40 7.39 -19.89
CA ARG A 265 -26.44 8.43 -19.75
C ARG A 265 -26.31 9.27 -18.49
N VAL A 266 -25.47 8.83 -17.55
CA VAL A 266 -25.24 9.51 -16.27
C VAL A 266 -23.75 9.72 -16.07
N GLY A 267 -23.34 10.95 -15.76
CA GLY A 267 -21.96 11.28 -15.47
C GLY A 267 -21.55 10.78 -14.08
N TYR A 268 -20.91 9.61 -14.00
CA TYR A 268 -20.35 9.08 -12.79
C TYR A 268 -18.84 9.28 -12.73
N PHE A 269 -18.31 9.42 -11.54
CA PHE A 269 -16.89 9.11 -11.31
C PHE A 269 -16.72 7.60 -11.31
N ASP A 270 -15.83 7.09 -12.14
CA ASP A 270 -15.63 5.66 -12.33
C ASP A 270 -14.18 5.22 -12.19
N ASN A 271 -14.01 3.93 -11.96
CA ASN A 271 -12.73 3.23 -12.06
C ASN A 271 -12.82 2.24 -13.21
N ARG A 272 -11.86 2.30 -14.14
CA ARG A 272 -11.83 1.44 -15.32
C ARG A 272 -11.05 0.15 -15.01
N LEU A 273 -11.68 -0.98 -15.38
CA LEU A 273 -11.11 -2.32 -15.29
C LEU A 273 -11.05 -2.96 -16.66
N VAL A 274 -9.99 -3.71 -16.90
CA VAL A 274 -9.88 -4.61 -18.04
C VAL A 274 -10.07 -6.04 -17.53
N THR A 275 -11.15 -6.69 -17.96
CA THR A 275 -11.45 -8.06 -17.59
C THR A 275 -11.14 -9.00 -18.74
N PHE A 276 -10.29 -9.99 -18.47
CA PHE A 276 -9.97 -11.06 -19.42
C PHE A 276 -10.87 -12.26 -19.20
N SER A 277 -11.25 -12.93 -20.30
CA SER A 277 -12.00 -14.17 -20.28
C SER A 277 -11.42 -15.21 -21.23
N ASP A 278 -11.78 -16.48 -21.06
CA ASP A 278 -11.33 -17.58 -21.92
C ASP A 278 -11.98 -17.58 -23.32
N ARG A 279 -13.04 -16.81 -23.52
CA ARG A 279 -13.91 -16.93 -24.70
C ARG A 279 -13.96 -15.69 -25.57
N GLU A 280 -13.57 -14.54 -25.03
CA GLU A 280 -13.77 -13.25 -25.68
C GLU A 280 -12.52 -12.39 -25.60
N THR A 281 -12.47 -11.35 -26.42
CA THR A 281 -11.52 -10.27 -26.27
C THR A 281 -11.68 -9.61 -24.88
N SER A 282 -10.64 -8.94 -24.41
CA SER A 282 -10.70 -8.21 -23.14
C SER A 282 -11.89 -7.25 -23.11
N LYS A 283 -12.62 -7.26 -22.00
CA LYS A 283 -13.74 -6.35 -21.75
C LYS A 283 -13.26 -5.16 -20.92
N HIS A 284 -13.65 -3.97 -21.34
CA HIS A 284 -13.38 -2.74 -20.60
C HIS A 284 -14.65 -2.36 -19.82
N ASP A 285 -14.58 -2.48 -18.51
CA ASP A 285 -15.68 -2.13 -17.61
C ASP A 285 -15.36 -0.83 -16.86
N ALA A 286 -16.35 0.05 -16.72
CA ALA A 286 -16.30 1.22 -15.86
C ALA A 286 -17.15 0.96 -14.63
N ILE A 287 -16.54 1.01 -13.44
CA ILE A 287 -17.22 0.76 -12.16
C ILE A 287 -17.38 2.07 -11.42
N ILE A 288 -18.61 2.43 -11.07
CA ILE A 288 -18.92 3.70 -10.43
C ILE A 288 -18.41 3.75 -8.99
N SER A 289 -17.94 4.94 -8.61
CA SER A 289 -17.66 5.27 -7.21
C SER A 289 -18.97 5.57 -6.48
N ARG A 290 -19.24 4.87 -5.38
CA ARG A 290 -20.46 5.06 -4.59
C ARG A 290 -20.29 4.65 -3.14
N TYR A 291 -21.15 5.14 -2.27
CA TYR A 291 -21.22 4.71 -0.89
C TYR A 291 -21.68 3.25 -0.75
N ARG A 292 -21.12 2.53 0.21
CA ARG A 292 -21.58 1.19 0.58
C ARG A 292 -22.77 1.32 1.55
N LEU A 293 -23.98 1.31 0.99
CA LEU A 293 -25.22 1.36 1.76
C LEU A 293 -25.84 -0.04 1.84
N VAL A 294 -25.74 -0.67 2.99
CA VAL A 294 -26.35 -1.97 3.28
C VAL A 294 -27.64 -1.73 4.07
N PRO A 295 -28.81 -2.19 3.60
CA PRO A 295 -30.06 -1.97 4.31
C PRO A 295 -30.08 -2.68 5.67
N LYS A 296 -30.46 -2.00 6.73
CA LYS A 296 -30.59 -2.54 8.09
C LYS A 296 -31.67 -3.64 8.15
N ASP A 297 -32.79 -3.44 7.46
CA ASP A 297 -33.83 -4.45 7.26
C ASP A 297 -33.90 -4.90 5.80
N LYS A 298 -33.19 -5.98 5.49
CA LYS A 298 -33.14 -6.56 4.13
C LYS A 298 -34.49 -7.05 3.65
N LYS A 299 -35.40 -7.53 4.55
CA LYS A 299 -36.72 -8.03 4.19
C LYS A 299 -37.68 -6.90 3.79
N ALA A 300 -37.64 -5.81 4.54
CA ALA A 300 -38.45 -4.63 4.23
C ALA A 300 -37.94 -3.97 2.94
N TYR A 301 -36.62 -3.85 2.77
CA TYR A 301 -36.00 -3.33 1.54
C TYR A 301 -36.37 -4.13 0.32
N ALA A 302 -36.35 -5.48 0.39
CA ALA A 302 -36.73 -6.35 -0.70
C ALA A 302 -38.21 -6.18 -1.10
N LYS A 303 -39.07 -5.64 -0.22
CA LYS A 303 -40.48 -5.30 -0.47
C LYS A 303 -40.66 -3.86 -0.97
N GLY A 304 -39.57 -3.16 -1.31
CA GLY A 304 -39.61 -1.77 -1.80
C GLY A 304 -39.82 -0.70 -0.73
N LYS A 305 -39.70 -1.03 0.56
CA LYS A 305 -39.79 -0.03 1.63
C LYS A 305 -38.50 0.73 1.76
N LEU A 306 -38.60 2.03 2.11
CA LEU A 306 -37.45 2.82 2.53
C LEU A 306 -36.92 2.28 3.86
N VAL A 307 -35.63 2.01 3.93
CA VAL A 307 -34.96 1.43 5.09
C VAL A 307 -33.67 2.18 5.33
N GLU A 308 -33.39 2.48 6.58
CA GLU A 308 -32.10 3.04 6.96
C GLU A 308 -30.95 2.08 6.66
N PRO A 309 -29.77 2.60 6.29
CA PRO A 309 -28.58 1.78 6.15
C PRO A 309 -28.02 1.33 7.52
N GLU A 310 -27.31 0.22 7.57
CA GLU A 310 -26.60 -0.27 8.75
C GLU A 310 -25.59 0.77 9.28
N LYS A 311 -24.95 1.48 8.34
CA LYS A 311 -24.06 2.62 8.63
C LYS A 311 -24.56 3.81 7.84
N GLN A 312 -24.90 4.87 8.55
CA GLN A 312 -25.31 6.14 7.94
C GLN A 312 -24.10 6.85 7.35
N ILE A 313 -24.32 7.68 6.32
CA ILE A 313 -23.35 8.64 5.83
C ILE A 313 -23.34 9.80 6.82
N VAL A 314 -22.20 10.05 7.47
CA VAL A 314 -22.04 11.09 8.48
C VAL A 314 -21.14 12.18 7.94
N TYR A 315 -21.60 13.42 8.02
CA TYR A 315 -20.81 14.60 7.74
C TYR A 315 -20.56 15.38 9.03
N TYR A 316 -19.35 15.88 9.20
CA TYR A 316 -19.00 16.75 10.31
C TYR A 316 -18.94 18.19 9.81
N ILE A 317 -19.65 19.08 10.49
CA ILE A 317 -19.60 20.51 10.19
C ILE A 317 -18.43 21.09 10.98
N ASP A 318 -17.51 21.74 10.30
CA ASP A 318 -16.37 22.40 10.92
C ASP A 318 -16.85 23.49 11.90
N PRO A 319 -16.32 23.56 13.14
CA PRO A 319 -16.68 24.59 14.12
C PRO A 319 -16.45 26.03 13.65
N ALA A 320 -15.57 26.24 12.66
CA ALA A 320 -15.35 27.56 12.06
C ALA A 320 -16.44 27.97 11.06
N THR A 321 -17.37 27.04 10.73
CA THR A 321 -18.52 27.37 9.86
C THR A 321 -19.38 28.44 10.52
N PRO A 322 -19.73 29.55 9.82
CA PRO A 322 -20.59 30.59 10.36
C PRO A 322 -21.91 29.99 10.87
N LYS A 323 -22.28 30.34 12.11
CA LYS A 323 -23.44 29.74 12.79
C LYS A 323 -24.75 29.93 12.04
N GLU A 324 -24.86 30.99 11.25
CA GLU A 324 -26.03 31.28 10.41
C GLU A 324 -26.26 30.25 9.31
N TRP A 325 -25.20 29.55 8.82
CA TRP A 325 -25.29 28.55 7.77
C TRP A 325 -25.53 27.13 8.28
N VAL A 326 -25.19 26.87 9.56
CA VAL A 326 -25.32 25.52 10.15
C VAL A 326 -26.74 24.95 10.03
N PRO A 327 -27.84 25.69 10.29
CA PRO A 327 -29.19 25.13 10.14
C PRO A 327 -29.53 24.67 8.72
N TYR A 328 -28.95 25.30 7.71
CA TYR A 328 -29.17 24.92 6.30
C TYR A 328 -28.32 23.70 5.88
N LEU A 329 -27.24 23.45 6.58
CA LEU A 329 -26.37 22.28 6.31
C LEU A 329 -26.86 21.02 7.01
N ILE A 330 -27.71 21.13 8.04
CA ILE A 330 -28.28 20.01 8.80
C ILE A 330 -29.56 19.50 8.16
N GLN A 331 -30.25 20.28 7.33
CA GLN A 331 -31.47 19.85 6.61
C GLN A 331 -31.15 18.84 5.49
#